data_2899ad11e48dec51ffea8445b23ec040
#
_entry.id   2899ad11e48dec51ffea8445b23ec040
#
_cell.length_a   1.000
_cell.length_b   1.000
_cell.length_c   1.000
_cell.angle_alpha   90.00
_cell.angle_beta   90.00
_cell.angle_gamma   90.00
#
_symmetry.space_group_name_H-M   'P 1'
#
loop_
_entity.id
_entity.type
_entity.pdbx_description
1 polymer ?
#
loop_
_entity_poly.entity_id
_entity_poly.type
_entity_poly.pdbx_seq_one_letter_code
_entity_poly.pdbx_strand_id
1 'polypeptide(L)'
;MRAVIQRATSGEVRVGGRVGGRLVFDPVDEAGAGCAGPASSGGVVSSPGEQNPATPAGEWSSGARQGLVVLLGVQRGDGPDQVATVARKIAELRILDDERSALDVGAPILVISQFTLYGDTRKGRRPSWAHAAPGEEAEPLVDAVVADLRGRGLHVETGQFGAMMEVCLVNDGPFTVLVEA
;
A
#
# COMPACT_ATOMS: atom_id res chain seq x y z
N MET A 1 -15.40 2.73 3.37
CA MET A 1 -14.07 2.27 2.93
C MET A 1 -13.71 0.93 3.53
N ARG A 2 -12.87 0.14 2.84
CA ARG A 2 -12.37 -1.14 3.35
C ARG A 2 -10.87 -1.25 3.10
N ALA A 3 -10.10 -1.62 4.11
CA ALA A 3 -8.67 -1.84 4.00
C ALA A 3 -8.29 -3.22 4.52
N VAL A 4 -7.47 -3.94 3.78
CA VAL A 4 -6.74 -5.11 4.28
C VAL A 4 -5.33 -4.65 4.60
N ILE A 5 -4.95 -4.75 5.86
CA ILE A 5 -3.66 -4.31 6.38
C ILE A 5 -2.86 -5.55 6.74
N GLN A 6 -1.68 -5.68 6.16
CA GLN A 6 -0.75 -6.77 6.44
C GLN A 6 0.55 -6.21 7.00
N ARG A 7 0.98 -6.74 8.14
CA ARG A 7 2.34 -6.52 8.63
C ARG A 7 3.32 -7.26 7.71
N ALA A 8 4.36 -6.58 7.27
CA ALA A 8 5.28 -7.14 6.29
C ALA A 8 6.73 -6.76 6.59
N THR A 9 7.65 -7.68 6.28
CA THR A 9 9.09 -7.45 6.29
C THR A 9 9.63 -7.07 4.93
N SER A 10 8.82 -7.19 3.88
CA SER A 10 9.07 -6.61 2.56
C SER A 10 7.77 -6.40 1.81
N GLY A 11 7.74 -5.42 0.92
CA GLY A 11 6.60 -5.17 0.05
C GLY A 11 7.02 -4.36 -1.18
N GLU A 12 6.53 -4.77 -2.33
CA GLU A 12 6.81 -4.11 -3.60
C GLU A 12 5.59 -4.22 -4.53
N VAL A 13 5.31 -3.16 -5.25
CA VAL A 13 4.32 -3.18 -6.32
C VAL A 13 4.99 -2.86 -7.65
N ARG A 14 4.65 -3.62 -8.69
CA ARG A 14 5.19 -3.45 -10.04
C ARG A 14 4.06 -3.20 -11.03
N VAL A 15 4.35 -2.31 -11.98
CA VAL A 15 3.47 -1.99 -13.12
C VAL A 15 4.27 -2.20 -14.40
N GLY A 16 3.86 -3.12 -15.27
CA GLY A 16 4.58 -3.42 -16.51
C GLY A 16 6.06 -3.80 -16.28
N GLY A 17 6.35 -4.53 -15.20
CA GLY A 17 7.71 -4.94 -14.82
C GLY A 17 8.56 -3.86 -14.16
N ARG A 18 8.03 -2.63 -13.95
CA ARG A 18 8.72 -1.55 -13.24
C ARG A 18 8.18 -1.41 -11.83
N VAL A 19 9.07 -1.13 -10.88
CA VAL A 19 8.68 -0.85 -9.48
C VAL A 19 7.94 0.47 -9.43
N GLY A 20 6.69 0.45 -8.94
CA GLY A 20 5.86 1.63 -8.71
C GLY A 20 5.95 2.14 -7.28
N GLY A 21 6.05 1.22 -6.31
CA GLY A 21 6.25 1.55 -4.90
C GLY A 21 6.88 0.38 -4.16
N ARG A 22 7.59 0.67 -3.07
CA ARG A 22 8.29 -0.34 -2.26
C ARG A 22 8.30 0.08 -0.80
N LEU A 23 8.15 -0.89 0.11
CA LEU A 23 8.53 -0.69 1.51
C LEU A 23 10.04 -0.59 1.60
N VAL A 24 10.52 0.54 2.11
CA VAL A 24 11.94 0.79 2.31
C VAL A 24 12.24 0.62 3.80
N PHE A 25 13.16 -0.29 4.10
CA PHE A 25 13.69 -0.50 5.46
C PHE A 25 15.14 -0.07 5.49
N ASP A 26 15.65 0.24 6.69
CA ASP A 26 17.07 0.42 6.86
C ASP A 26 17.80 -0.88 6.46
N PRO A 27 18.97 -0.77 5.81
CA PRO A 27 19.78 -1.94 5.50
C PRO A 27 20.19 -2.61 6.82
N VAL A 28 19.53 -3.70 7.15
CA VAL A 28 20.01 -4.65 8.14
C VAL A 28 20.74 -5.75 7.40
N ASP A 29 21.89 -6.12 7.94
CA ASP A 29 22.81 -7.11 7.42
C ASP A 29 22.12 -8.29 6.72
N GLU A 30 22.59 -8.56 5.53
CA GLU A 30 22.34 -9.64 4.60
C GLU A 30 21.61 -10.87 5.18
N ALA A 31 20.30 -10.95 5.05
CA ALA A 31 19.51 -12.19 4.99
C ALA A 31 18.03 -11.97 4.56
N GLY A 32 17.66 -10.85 3.99
CA GLY A 32 16.32 -10.63 3.47
C GLY A 32 16.17 -11.20 2.04
N ALA A 33 15.63 -12.40 1.91
CA ALA A 33 15.17 -12.91 0.62
C ALA A 33 14.03 -12.01 0.12
N GLY A 34 14.38 -10.95 -0.58
CA GLY A 34 13.42 -10.17 -1.38
C GLY A 34 12.75 -11.11 -2.39
N CYS A 35 11.55 -10.79 -2.82
CA CYS A 35 10.86 -11.52 -3.90
C CYS A 35 11.75 -11.52 -5.15
N ALA A 36 12.62 -12.50 -5.27
CA ALA A 36 13.47 -12.70 -6.43
C ALA A 36 12.60 -13.27 -7.57
N GLY A 37 12.08 -12.39 -8.40
CA GLY A 37 11.60 -12.77 -9.73
C GLY A 37 12.80 -13.11 -10.63
N PRO A 38 12.62 -13.92 -11.70
CA PRO A 38 13.71 -14.29 -12.59
C PRO A 38 14.35 -13.03 -13.18
N ALA A 39 15.67 -12.92 -13.04
CA ALA A 39 16.46 -11.85 -13.58
C ALA A 39 16.32 -11.83 -15.12
N SER A 40 15.56 -10.89 -15.67
CA SER A 40 15.62 -10.60 -17.09
C SER A 40 16.80 -9.68 -17.35
N SER A 41 17.85 -10.23 -17.92
CA SER A 41 18.94 -9.48 -18.55
C SER A 41 18.39 -8.72 -19.75
N GLY A 42 18.19 -7.42 -19.63
CA GLY A 42 17.74 -6.58 -20.72
C GLY A 42 18.15 -5.12 -20.49
N GLY A 43 18.99 -4.63 -21.40
CA GLY A 43 19.72 -3.37 -21.33
C GLY A 43 18.83 -2.14 -21.20
N VAL A 44 19.45 -1.12 -20.66
CA VAL A 44 18.97 0.26 -20.47
C VAL A 44 18.69 0.92 -21.80
N VAL A 45 17.46 1.36 -22.05
CA VAL A 45 17.16 2.42 -23.02
C VAL A 45 16.29 3.46 -22.35
N SER A 46 16.87 4.62 -22.17
CA SER A 46 16.22 5.83 -21.68
C SER A 46 15.31 6.42 -22.75
N SER A 47 14.08 6.75 -22.42
CA SER A 47 13.27 7.72 -23.16
C SER A 47 12.45 8.54 -22.17
N PRO A 48 12.36 9.88 -22.36
CA PRO A 48 11.80 10.81 -21.38
C PRO A 48 10.29 10.95 -21.58
N GLY A 49 9.52 10.84 -20.49
CA GLY A 49 8.09 11.09 -20.51
C GLY A 49 7.51 11.12 -19.12
N GLU A 50 7.16 12.32 -18.72
CA GLU A 50 6.30 12.74 -17.62
C GLU A 50 6.68 12.28 -16.20
N GLN A 51 7.29 13.23 -15.54
CA GLN A 51 7.65 13.19 -14.13
C GLN A 51 6.42 13.50 -13.28
N ASN A 52 5.89 12.46 -12.63
CA ASN A 52 5.27 12.67 -11.32
C ASN A 52 6.41 13.17 -10.40
N PRO A 53 6.24 14.24 -9.61
CA PRO A 53 7.31 14.69 -8.73
C PRO A 53 7.56 13.64 -7.66
N ALA A 54 8.40 12.67 -8.00
CA ALA A 54 8.99 11.78 -7.01
C ALA A 54 9.74 12.66 -6.03
N THR A 55 9.30 12.66 -4.77
CA THR A 55 10.10 13.16 -3.65
C THR A 55 11.51 12.59 -3.84
N PRO A 56 12.56 13.43 -3.83
CA PRO A 56 13.91 12.91 -3.96
C PRO A 56 14.10 11.84 -2.90
N ALA A 57 14.72 10.74 -3.28
CA ALA A 57 15.11 9.67 -2.37
C ALA A 57 16.13 10.24 -1.36
N GLY A 58 15.64 11.02 -0.41
CA GLY A 58 16.31 11.35 0.81
C GLY A 58 16.28 10.08 1.65
N GLU A 59 17.42 9.71 2.20
CA GLU A 59 17.58 8.57 3.09
C GLU A 59 16.57 8.68 4.24
N TRP A 60 15.39 8.10 4.05
CA TRP A 60 14.43 7.94 5.12
C TRP A 60 14.77 6.66 5.85
N SER A 61 15.15 6.80 7.10
CA SER A 61 15.50 5.70 7.99
C SER A 61 14.56 5.73 9.19
N SER A 62 13.75 4.69 9.34
CA SER A 62 12.85 4.56 10.49
C SER A 62 13.46 3.72 11.61
N GLY A 63 14.52 2.98 11.35
CA GLY A 63 14.95 1.88 12.21
C GLY A 63 13.93 0.74 12.35
N ALA A 64 12.81 0.84 11.63
CA ALA A 64 11.75 -0.17 11.67
C ALA A 64 12.13 -1.36 10.78
N ARG A 65 11.98 -2.56 11.32
CA ARG A 65 12.19 -3.83 10.57
C ARG A 65 10.91 -4.33 9.90
N GLN A 66 9.81 -3.68 10.17
CA GLN A 66 8.47 -4.03 9.72
C GLN A 66 7.78 -2.80 9.16
N GLY A 67 6.91 -3.03 8.20
CA GLY A 67 6.02 -2.01 7.65
C GLY A 67 4.64 -2.58 7.40
N LEU A 68 3.79 -1.77 6.80
CA LEU A 68 2.43 -2.16 6.48
C LEU A 68 2.21 -2.14 4.96
N VAL A 69 1.69 -3.25 4.43
CA VAL A 69 1.08 -3.28 3.10
C VAL A 69 -0.42 -3.15 3.27
N VAL A 70 -1.00 -2.16 2.61
CA VAL A 70 -2.42 -1.81 2.72
C VAL A 70 -3.09 -1.91 1.36
N LEU A 71 -4.00 -2.86 1.20
CA LEU A 71 -4.91 -2.91 0.07
C LEU A 71 -6.15 -2.09 0.42
N LEU A 72 -6.43 -1.02 -0.32
CA LEU A 72 -7.48 -0.04 0.00
C LEU A 72 -8.57 -0.02 -1.07
N GLY A 73 -9.80 -0.38 -0.68
CA GLY A 73 -10.99 -0.28 -1.49
C GLY A 73 -11.89 0.88 -1.06
N VAL A 74 -12.51 1.51 -2.05
CA VAL A 74 -13.50 2.57 -1.87
C VAL A 74 -14.84 2.09 -2.39
N GLN A 75 -15.92 2.31 -1.63
CA GLN A 75 -17.27 2.03 -2.09
C GLN A 75 -18.01 3.31 -2.43
N ARG A 76 -19.11 3.18 -3.17
CA ARG A 76 -20.01 4.30 -3.45
C ARG A 76 -20.54 4.91 -2.16
N GLY A 77 -20.44 6.24 -2.05
CA GLY A 77 -20.92 7.00 -0.90
C GLY A 77 -19.89 7.17 0.23
N ASP A 78 -18.67 6.61 0.08
CA ASP A 78 -17.58 6.95 0.99
C ASP A 78 -17.21 8.44 0.84
N GLY A 79 -16.71 9.03 1.92
CA GLY A 79 -16.35 10.43 1.98
C GLY A 79 -15.24 10.72 3.00
N PRO A 80 -15.07 12.00 3.40
CA PRO A 80 -13.99 12.42 4.30
C PRO A 80 -13.99 11.71 5.66
N ASP A 81 -15.15 11.35 6.19
CA ASP A 81 -15.24 10.66 7.50
C ASP A 81 -14.66 9.25 7.43
N GLN A 82 -14.91 8.53 6.33
CA GLN A 82 -14.33 7.21 6.07
C GLN A 82 -12.81 7.32 5.85
N VAL A 83 -12.37 8.35 5.12
CA VAL A 83 -10.93 8.65 4.93
C VAL A 83 -10.24 8.83 6.27
N ALA A 84 -10.74 9.73 7.10
CA ALA A 84 -10.17 10.02 8.43
C ALA A 84 -10.15 8.78 9.33
N THR A 85 -11.23 7.98 9.30
CA THR A 85 -11.33 6.76 10.11
C THR A 85 -10.31 5.71 9.67
N VAL A 86 -10.21 5.45 8.36
CA VAL A 86 -9.30 4.44 7.82
C VAL A 86 -7.85 4.87 8.00
N ALA A 87 -7.50 6.13 7.67
CA ALA A 87 -6.15 6.66 7.84
C ALA A 87 -5.68 6.56 9.29
N ARG A 88 -6.54 6.98 10.24
CA ARG A 88 -6.27 6.84 11.67
C ARG A 88 -6.04 5.39 12.07
N LYS A 89 -6.87 4.45 11.61
CA LYS A 89 -6.70 3.03 11.91
C LYS A 89 -5.41 2.47 11.34
N ILE A 90 -5.04 2.81 10.10
CA ILE A 90 -3.77 2.39 9.50
C ILE A 90 -2.59 2.89 10.34
N ALA A 91 -2.62 4.14 10.79
CA ALA A 91 -1.53 4.76 11.55
C ALA A 91 -1.40 4.21 12.98
N GLU A 92 -2.54 3.94 13.67
CA GLU A 92 -2.58 3.75 15.11
C GLU A 92 -2.82 2.29 15.56
N LEU A 93 -3.18 1.37 14.66
CA LEU A 93 -3.34 -0.03 15.05
C LEU A 93 -2.01 -0.62 15.55
N ARG A 94 -2.04 -1.21 16.73
CA ARG A 94 -0.89 -1.80 17.39
C ARG A 94 -0.67 -3.23 16.92
N ILE A 95 -0.15 -3.37 15.70
CA ILE A 95 0.07 -4.64 15.01
C ILE A 95 1.53 -4.90 14.64
N LEU A 96 2.41 -4.01 15.04
CA LEU A 96 3.86 -4.22 14.95
C LEU A 96 4.39 -4.85 16.24
N ASP A 97 5.67 -5.20 16.26
CA ASP A 97 6.31 -5.79 17.44
C ASP A 97 6.18 -4.87 18.66
N ASP A 98 6.17 -5.48 19.84
CA ASP A 98 5.97 -4.81 21.13
C ASP A 98 4.64 -4.04 21.22
N GLU A 99 3.60 -4.52 20.51
CA GLU A 99 2.28 -3.88 20.45
C GLU A 99 2.35 -2.40 20.05
N ARG A 100 3.27 -2.04 19.15
CA ARG A 100 3.41 -0.69 18.63
C ARG A 100 2.64 -0.49 17.33
N SER A 101 2.29 0.75 17.07
CA SER A 101 1.66 1.19 15.82
C SER A 101 2.70 1.69 14.81
N ALA A 102 2.27 1.85 13.56
CA ALA A 102 3.12 2.47 12.54
C ALA A 102 3.54 3.89 12.95
N LEU A 103 2.63 4.63 13.60
CA LEU A 103 2.91 5.99 14.08
C LEU A 103 3.95 6.01 15.21
N ASP A 104 3.92 5.02 16.13
CA ASP A 104 4.85 4.96 17.26
C ASP A 104 6.31 4.76 16.82
N VAL A 105 6.54 4.06 15.69
CA VAL A 105 7.88 3.69 15.24
C VAL A 105 8.27 4.32 13.90
N GLY A 106 7.39 5.11 13.29
CA GLY A 106 7.63 5.65 11.97
C GLY A 106 7.70 4.57 10.87
N ALA A 107 6.97 3.46 11.02
CA ALA A 107 7.05 2.36 10.07
C ALA A 107 6.58 2.76 8.67
N PRO A 108 7.24 2.28 7.59
CA PRO A 108 6.85 2.58 6.23
C PRO A 108 5.53 1.89 5.86
N ILE A 109 4.76 2.53 5.00
CA ILE A 109 3.46 2.04 4.54
C ILE A 109 3.44 2.01 3.01
N LEU A 110 2.97 0.91 2.42
CA LEU A 110 2.70 0.78 0.99
C LEU A 110 1.18 0.69 0.80
N VAL A 111 0.57 1.74 0.24
CA VAL A 111 -0.86 1.79 -0.05
C VAL A 111 -1.13 1.45 -1.50
N ILE A 112 -2.01 0.48 -1.73
CA ILE A 112 -2.38 -0.02 -3.06
C ILE A 112 -3.90 0.03 -3.20
N SER A 113 -4.40 0.72 -4.21
CA SER A 113 -5.83 0.74 -4.52
C SER A 113 -6.32 -0.65 -4.94
N GLN A 114 -7.44 -1.12 -4.36
CA GLN A 114 -7.96 -2.47 -4.58
C GLN A 114 -9.50 -2.48 -4.58
N PHE A 115 -10.11 -2.12 -5.68
CA PHE A 115 -11.59 -2.08 -5.80
C PHE A 115 -12.24 -3.45 -5.61
N THR A 116 -11.50 -4.54 -5.88
CA THR A 116 -12.00 -5.91 -5.73
C THR A 116 -12.34 -6.30 -4.29
N LEU A 117 -11.92 -5.52 -3.29
CA LEU A 117 -12.36 -5.69 -1.91
C LEU A 117 -13.88 -5.50 -1.74
N TYR A 118 -14.54 -4.85 -2.70
CA TYR A 118 -15.99 -4.71 -2.79
C TYR A 118 -16.63 -5.69 -3.77
N GLY A 119 -15.95 -6.80 -4.08
CA GLY A 119 -16.51 -7.87 -4.88
C GLY A 119 -17.62 -8.62 -4.15
N ASP A 120 -18.82 -8.64 -4.73
CA ASP A 120 -19.92 -9.47 -4.25
C ASP A 120 -19.85 -10.85 -4.89
N THR A 121 -19.62 -11.86 -4.06
CA THR A 121 -19.48 -13.27 -4.47
C THR A 121 -20.64 -14.15 -3.99
N ARG A 122 -21.69 -13.57 -3.40
CA ARG A 122 -22.82 -14.31 -2.81
C ARG A 122 -23.65 -15.05 -3.84
N LYS A 123 -23.65 -14.62 -5.10
CA LYS A 123 -24.44 -15.24 -6.17
C LYS A 123 -23.56 -15.58 -7.38
N GLY A 124 -23.66 -16.83 -7.84
CA GLY A 124 -22.98 -17.29 -9.04
C GLY A 124 -21.47 -17.46 -8.89
N ARG A 125 -20.76 -17.60 -10.02
CA ARG A 125 -19.30 -17.81 -10.08
C ARG A 125 -18.52 -16.58 -10.56
N ARG A 126 -19.20 -15.50 -10.92
CA ARG A 126 -18.59 -14.23 -11.32
C ARG A 126 -18.84 -13.19 -10.23
N PRO A 127 -17.78 -12.63 -9.61
CA PRO A 127 -17.93 -11.52 -8.68
C PRO A 127 -18.61 -10.32 -9.37
N SER A 128 -19.40 -9.58 -8.61
CA SER A 128 -19.98 -8.29 -9.05
C SER A 128 -19.25 -7.16 -8.32
N TRP A 129 -18.90 -6.12 -9.05
CA TRP A 129 -18.19 -4.93 -8.53
C TRP A 129 -19.12 -3.73 -8.31
N ALA A 130 -20.44 -3.97 -8.28
CA ALA A 130 -21.47 -2.90 -8.21
C ALA A 130 -21.35 -2.00 -6.98
N HIS A 131 -20.75 -2.48 -5.90
CA HIS A 131 -20.54 -1.72 -4.67
C HIS A 131 -19.25 -0.88 -4.68
N ALA A 132 -18.28 -1.19 -5.54
CA ALA A 132 -17.08 -0.39 -5.68
C ALA A 132 -17.41 0.99 -6.26
N ALA A 133 -16.73 2.03 -5.78
CA ALA A 133 -16.81 3.36 -6.37
C ALA A 133 -16.16 3.36 -7.76
N PRO A 134 -16.67 4.18 -8.70
CA PRO A 134 -15.97 4.45 -9.96
C PRO A 134 -14.60 5.05 -9.71
N GLY A 135 -13.67 4.89 -10.68
CA GLY A 135 -12.30 5.39 -10.51
C GLY A 135 -12.23 6.88 -10.20
N GLU A 136 -13.03 7.69 -10.89
CA GLU A 136 -13.11 9.15 -10.70
C GLU A 136 -13.55 9.58 -9.28
N GLU A 137 -14.34 8.74 -8.58
CA GLU A 137 -14.73 8.96 -7.18
C GLU A 137 -13.69 8.36 -6.22
N ALA A 138 -13.10 7.22 -6.58
CA ALA A 138 -12.23 6.46 -5.70
C ALA A 138 -10.81 7.05 -5.60
N GLU A 139 -10.23 7.50 -6.70
CA GLU A 139 -8.85 8.00 -6.74
C GLU A 139 -8.62 9.17 -5.78
N PRO A 140 -9.45 10.25 -5.77
CA PRO A 140 -9.28 11.34 -4.82
C PRO A 140 -9.37 10.90 -3.34
N LEU A 141 -10.18 9.89 -3.04
CA LEU A 141 -10.33 9.39 -1.67
C LEU A 141 -9.13 8.52 -1.25
N VAL A 142 -8.56 7.74 -2.17
CA VAL A 142 -7.30 7.02 -1.93
C VAL A 142 -6.17 8.02 -1.68
N ASP A 143 -6.05 9.05 -2.52
CA ASP A 143 -5.05 10.10 -2.37
C ASP A 143 -5.21 10.87 -1.05
N ALA A 144 -6.45 11.11 -0.62
CA ALA A 144 -6.73 11.74 0.67
C ALA A 144 -6.27 10.89 1.86
N VAL A 145 -6.42 9.54 1.81
CA VAL A 145 -5.86 8.65 2.84
C VAL A 145 -4.34 8.73 2.87
N VAL A 146 -3.69 8.70 1.70
CA VAL A 146 -2.24 8.83 1.58
C VAL A 146 -1.75 10.18 2.12
N ALA A 147 -2.44 11.26 1.77
CA ALA A 147 -2.11 12.61 2.26
C ALA A 147 -2.26 12.73 3.79
N ASP A 148 -3.32 12.15 4.37
CA ASP A 148 -3.51 12.12 5.83
C ASP A 148 -2.36 11.38 6.53
N LEU A 149 -1.99 10.18 6.04
CA LEU A 149 -0.89 9.39 6.59
C LEU A 149 0.45 10.13 6.50
N ARG A 150 0.73 10.77 5.36
CA ARG A 150 1.93 11.61 5.18
C ARG A 150 1.90 12.83 6.10
N GLY A 151 0.73 13.45 6.28
CA GLY A 151 0.52 14.57 7.20
C GLY A 151 0.79 14.21 8.67
N ARG A 152 0.69 12.93 9.03
CA ARG A 152 1.08 12.40 10.36
C ARG A 152 2.58 12.12 10.46
N GLY A 153 3.37 12.37 9.43
CA GLY A 153 4.82 12.14 9.40
C GLY A 153 5.24 10.72 8.99
N LEU A 154 4.30 9.91 8.47
CA LEU A 154 4.61 8.56 8.01
C LEU A 154 5.17 8.58 6.58
N HIS A 155 6.11 7.69 6.30
CA HIS A 155 6.58 7.44 4.94
C HIS A 155 5.58 6.54 4.22
N VAL A 156 5.00 7.03 3.13
CA VAL A 156 3.97 6.32 2.39
C VAL A 156 4.32 6.25 0.92
N GLU A 157 4.52 5.03 0.44
CA GLU A 157 4.64 4.69 -0.97
C GLU A 157 3.29 4.21 -1.51
N THR A 158 3.10 4.32 -2.82
CA THR A 158 1.85 3.94 -3.47
C THR A 158 2.09 3.13 -4.73
N GLY A 159 1.09 2.34 -5.12
CA GLY A 159 0.98 1.84 -6.48
C GLY A 159 0.49 2.92 -7.44
N GLN A 160 0.27 2.53 -8.70
CA GLN A 160 -0.34 3.39 -9.71
C GLN A 160 -1.84 3.09 -9.79
N PHE A 161 -2.68 4.12 -9.53
CA PHE A 161 -4.13 3.96 -9.57
C PHE A 161 -4.60 3.48 -10.96
N GLY A 162 -5.53 2.53 -10.96
CA GLY A 162 -6.13 1.98 -12.19
C GLY A 162 -5.22 1.08 -13.03
N ALA A 163 -3.95 0.92 -12.66
CA ALA A 163 -3.05 0.04 -13.39
C ALA A 163 -3.21 -1.44 -12.99
N MET A 164 -2.80 -2.32 -13.89
CA MET A 164 -2.60 -3.74 -13.56
C MET A 164 -1.28 -3.87 -12.80
N MET A 165 -1.37 -4.28 -11.53
CA MET A 165 -0.23 -4.32 -10.62
C MET A 165 0.08 -5.74 -10.17
N GLU A 166 1.37 -6.07 -10.13
CA GLU A 166 1.89 -7.24 -9.42
C GLU A 166 2.31 -6.80 -8.01
N VAL A 167 1.73 -7.41 -6.99
CA VAL A 167 2.05 -7.11 -5.60
C VAL A 167 2.82 -8.27 -5.01
N CYS A 168 4.05 -8.00 -4.57
CA CYS A 168 4.93 -8.94 -3.91
C CYS A 168 5.13 -8.49 -2.47
N LEU A 169 4.93 -9.37 -1.50
CA LEU A 169 5.16 -9.06 -0.10
C LEU A 169 5.55 -10.31 0.68
N VAL A 170 6.31 -10.11 1.76
CA VAL A 170 6.52 -11.13 2.79
C VAL A 170 5.71 -10.72 4.00
N ASN A 171 4.58 -11.42 4.20
CA ASN A 171 3.73 -11.17 5.36
C ASN A 171 4.42 -11.68 6.62
N ASP A 172 4.60 -10.79 7.59
CA ASP A 172 5.07 -11.14 8.92
C ASP A 172 3.86 -11.46 9.80
N GLY A 173 3.48 -12.72 9.78
CA GLY A 173 2.26 -13.20 10.42
C GLY A 173 2.27 -13.10 11.95
N PRO A 174 1.11 -13.30 12.58
CA PRO A 174 -0.18 -13.61 11.95
C PRO A 174 -0.98 -12.36 11.49
N PHE A 175 -0.42 -11.16 11.56
CA PHE A 175 -1.16 -9.92 11.38
C PHE A 175 -1.57 -9.67 9.93
N THR A 176 -2.80 -10.01 9.64
CA THR A 176 -3.60 -9.57 8.48
C THR A 176 -4.95 -9.12 9.03
N VAL A 177 -5.24 -7.84 8.95
CA VAL A 177 -6.39 -7.21 9.60
C VAL A 177 -7.29 -6.57 8.55
N LEU A 178 -8.60 -6.76 8.68
CA LEU A 178 -9.60 -6.07 7.89
C LEU A 178 -10.14 -4.88 8.69
N VAL A 179 -10.09 -3.70 8.08
CA VAL A 179 -10.67 -2.46 8.60
C VAL A 179 -11.80 -2.01 7.69
N GLU A 180 -12.93 -1.68 8.28
CA GLU A 180 -14.10 -1.13 7.59
C GLU A 180 -14.53 0.19 8.25
N ALA A 181 -14.94 1.15 7.42
CA ALA A 181 -15.44 2.45 7.83
C ALA A 181 -16.63 2.87 6.94
#